data_58a89d8d138e7a7f3f9cd96cf3871335
#
_entry.id   58a89d8d138e7a7f3f9cd96cf3871335
#
_cell.length_a   1.000
_cell.length_b   1.000
_cell.length_c   1.000
_cell.angle_alpha   90.00
_cell.angle_beta   90.00
_cell.angle_gamma   90.00
#
_symmetry.space_group_name_H-M   'P 1'
#
loop_
_entity.id
_entity.type
_entity.pdbx_description
1 polymer ?
#
loop_
_entity_poly.entity_id
_entity_poly.type
_entity_poly.pdbx_seq_one_letter_code
_entity_poly.pdbx_strand_id
1 'polypeptide(L)'
;MEDLLLQVKDLKTYFYTDDGIVKAVDGIDFTIKKGETLGMVGESGCGKSVSALSLLQLVQDPPGKIINGEIWFKGGDLLKKKPEQMRKIRGNDISMIFQEPMTSLNPVYTIGEQISEAIILHQKLNKENALEKTVEMLKLVGIPNPERRVHEYPHELSGGQRQRVMIAMALSCNPDLLIADEPTTALDVTIQAQILELIKKLKDEIGMAVLMITHNLGVIAEVSDHVVVVYAGKAVEYADVTSIFKHPKHPYAMALQKSIPQLTDKPGVKLEVIEGNIPDPLALPTGCKFHPRCKFAINICKKKEPELEKIGDNHIVRCWMYNKEKAINFKTIQETVGVAQN
;
A
#
# COMPACT_ATOMS: atom_id res chain seq x y z
N MET A 1 -22.71 -4.31 -6.79
CA MET A 1 -21.53 -5.18 -6.96
C MET A 1 -20.74 -4.85 -8.24
N GLU A 2 -21.26 -3.96 -9.10
CA GLU A 2 -20.63 -3.63 -10.41
C GLU A 2 -19.32 -2.82 -10.33
N ASP A 3 -19.04 -2.13 -9.21
CA ASP A 3 -17.85 -1.26 -9.09
C ASP A 3 -16.63 -1.90 -8.43
N LEU A 4 -16.73 -3.15 -7.93
CA LEU A 4 -15.63 -3.79 -7.22
C LEU A 4 -14.56 -4.29 -8.19
N LEU A 5 -13.34 -3.74 -8.09
CA LEU A 5 -12.19 -4.13 -8.92
C LEU A 5 -11.35 -5.22 -8.27
N LEU A 6 -10.98 -5.02 -7.00
CA LEU A 6 -10.15 -5.93 -6.22
C LEU A 6 -10.80 -6.23 -4.87
N GLN A 7 -10.81 -7.49 -4.46
CA GLN A 7 -11.16 -7.92 -3.11
C GLN A 7 -10.14 -8.90 -2.58
N VAL A 8 -9.58 -8.60 -1.42
CA VAL A 8 -8.65 -9.45 -0.69
C VAL A 8 -9.35 -9.94 0.58
N LYS A 9 -9.29 -11.25 0.84
CA LYS A 9 -9.91 -11.88 2.01
C LYS A 9 -8.92 -12.81 2.70
N ASP A 10 -8.75 -12.65 4.01
CA ASP A 10 -7.92 -13.47 4.90
C ASP A 10 -6.56 -13.86 4.29
N LEU A 11 -5.93 -12.90 3.60
CA LEU A 11 -4.63 -13.13 2.94
C LEU A 11 -3.56 -13.38 3.99
N LYS A 12 -2.85 -14.51 3.87
CA LYS A 12 -1.73 -14.88 4.74
C LYS A 12 -0.51 -15.25 3.93
N THR A 13 0.60 -14.54 4.22
CA THR A 13 1.90 -14.77 3.58
C THR A 13 2.97 -14.88 4.67
N TYR A 14 3.60 -16.04 4.74
CA TYR A 14 4.61 -16.37 5.74
C TYR A 14 5.95 -16.63 5.09
N PHE A 15 7.03 -16.36 5.84
CA PHE A 15 8.40 -16.70 5.43
C PHE A 15 8.98 -17.73 6.40
N TYR A 16 9.49 -18.81 5.83
CA TYR A 16 10.10 -19.92 6.56
C TYR A 16 11.60 -19.73 6.53
N THR A 17 12.14 -19.14 7.60
CA THR A 17 13.57 -18.85 7.76
C THR A 17 14.22 -19.83 8.74
N ASP A 18 15.55 -19.86 8.78
CA ASP A 18 16.29 -20.69 9.73
C ASP A 18 15.99 -20.31 11.20
N ASP A 19 15.66 -19.03 11.45
CA ASP A 19 15.32 -18.52 12.79
C ASP A 19 13.86 -18.78 13.19
N GLY A 20 13.00 -19.21 12.25
CA GLY A 20 11.59 -19.49 12.50
C GLY A 20 10.63 -19.00 11.43
N ILE A 21 9.33 -18.92 11.77
CA ILE A 21 8.26 -18.51 10.83
C ILE A 21 7.92 -17.06 11.06
N VAL A 22 8.24 -16.23 10.08
CA VAL A 22 7.84 -14.81 10.03
C VAL A 22 6.45 -14.69 9.39
N LYS A 23 5.46 -14.27 10.17
CA LYS A 23 4.08 -14.04 9.71
C LYS A 23 3.93 -12.62 9.18
N ALA A 24 4.49 -12.36 8.00
CA ALA A 24 4.54 -11.01 7.43
C ALA A 24 3.15 -10.44 7.10
N VAL A 25 2.22 -11.29 6.62
CA VAL A 25 0.80 -11.00 6.45
C VAL A 25 0.02 -12.13 7.11
N ASP A 26 -0.86 -11.82 8.05
CA ASP A 26 -1.52 -12.82 8.91
C ASP A 26 -3.05 -12.65 8.94
N GLY A 27 -3.66 -12.46 7.78
CA GLY A 27 -5.12 -12.28 7.62
C GLY A 27 -5.47 -10.82 7.40
N ILE A 28 -5.08 -10.29 6.23
CA ILE A 28 -5.44 -8.94 5.80
C ILE A 28 -6.67 -9.00 4.88
N ASP A 29 -7.60 -8.06 5.11
CA ASP A 29 -8.82 -7.90 4.35
C ASP A 29 -8.93 -6.47 3.87
N PHE A 30 -9.19 -6.25 2.58
CA PHE A 30 -9.52 -4.94 2.02
C PHE A 30 -10.15 -5.07 0.63
N THR A 31 -10.74 -3.97 0.16
CA THR A 31 -11.35 -3.88 -1.17
C THR A 31 -10.91 -2.61 -1.87
N ILE A 32 -10.89 -2.64 -3.20
CA ILE A 32 -10.66 -1.47 -4.06
C ILE A 32 -11.72 -1.45 -5.14
N LYS A 33 -12.41 -0.32 -5.31
CA LYS A 33 -13.36 -0.09 -6.40
C LYS A 33 -12.64 0.42 -7.64
N LYS A 34 -13.30 0.38 -8.80
CA LYS A 34 -12.79 1.00 -10.02
C LYS A 34 -12.59 2.50 -9.81
N GLY A 35 -11.47 3.02 -10.28
CA GLY A 35 -11.13 4.44 -10.17
C GLY A 35 -10.84 4.95 -8.75
N GLU A 36 -10.87 4.07 -7.73
CA GLU A 36 -10.61 4.40 -6.34
C GLU A 36 -9.11 4.42 -6.03
N THR A 37 -8.69 5.32 -5.14
CA THR A 37 -7.39 5.26 -4.49
C THR A 37 -7.54 4.73 -3.07
N LEU A 38 -7.02 3.51 -2.81
CA LEU A 38 -6.89 2.97 -1.47
C LEU A 38 -5.51 3.25 -0.91
N GLY A 39 -5.43 3.98 0.19
CA GLY A 39 -4.20 4.17 0.97
C GLY A 39 -3.95 2.99 1.92
N MET A 40 -2.75 2.43 1.90
CA MET A 40 -2.33 1.40 2.86
C MET A 40 -1.20 1.95 3.73
N VAL A 41 -1.47 2.13 5.02
CA VAL A 41 -0.54 2.78 5.96
C VAL A 41 -0.19 1.88 7.14
N GLY A 42 0.97 2.13 7.73
CA GLY A 42 1.47 1.46 8.93
C GLY A 42 2.98 1.61 9.04
N GLU A 43 3.53 1.24 10.19
CA GLU A 43 4.98 1.28 10.44
C GLU A 43 5.76 0.36 9.48
N SER A 44 7.07 0.60 9.33
CA SER A 44 7.94 -0.27 8.51
C SER A 44 7.88 -1.72 9.02
N GLY A 45 7.90 -2.69 8.10
CA GLY A 45 7.83 -4.12 8.44
C GLY A 45 6.44 -4.64 8.83
N CYS A 46 5.36 -3.83 8.80
CA CYS A 46 4.02 -4.30 9.16
C CYS A 46 3.31 -5.16 8.09
N GLY A 47 3.94 -5.44 6.94
CA GLY A 47 3.42 -6.34 5.91
C GLY A 47 2.84 -5.67 4.65
N LYS A 48 2.92 -4.34 4.48
CA LYS A 48 2.35 -3.60 3.33
C LYS A 48 2.91 -4.09 1.99
N SER A 49 4.23 -4.00 1.80
CA SER A 49 4.90 -4.43 0.56
C SER A 49 4.72 -5.92 0.28
N VAL A 50 4.74 -6.75 1.35
CA VAL A 50 4.47 -8.19 1.20
C VAL A 50 3.03 -8.45 0.74
N SER A 51 2.05 -7.67 1.22
CA SER A 51 0.68 -7.74 0.72
C SER A 51 0.62 -7.41 -0.77
N ALA A 52 1.28 -6.33 -1.20
CA ALA A 52 1.35 -5.94 -2.62
C ALA A 52 2.00 -7.02 -3.50
N LEU A 53 3.14 -7.57 -3.07
CA LEU A 53 3.81 -8.67 -3.78
C LEU A 53 2.94 -9.93 -3.85
N SER A 54 2.14 -10.20 -2.80
CA SER A 54 1.22 -11.33 -2.76
C SER A 54 0.09 -11.20 -3.78
N LEU A 55 -0.44 -9.97 -4.02
CA LEU A 55 -1.44 -9.71 -5.06
C LEU A 55 -0.95 -10.15 -6.45
N LEU A 56 0.33 -9.93 -6.70
CA LEU A 56 0.96 -10.28 -7.98
C LEU A 56 1.62 -11.66 -7.98
N GLN A 57 1.52 -12.45 -6.89
CA GLN A 57 2.25 -13.71 -6.72
C GLN A 57 3.76 -13.55 -7.03
N LEU A 58 4.36 -12.46 -6.51
CA LEU A 58 5.80 -12.16 -6.64
C LEU A 58 6.57 -12.48 -5.37
N VAL A 59 5.92 -13.08 -4.37
CA VAL A 59 6.59 -13.58 -3.17
C VAL A 59 7.48 -14.75 -3.58
N GLN A 60 8.79 -14.63 -3.30
CA GLN A 60 9.76 -15.66 -3.66
C GLN A 60 9.58 -16.89 -2.76
N ASP A 61 9.32 -18.03 -3.35
CA ASP A 61 9.21 -19.34 -2.67
C ASP A 61 10.37 -20.25 -3.11
N PRO A 62 11.24 -20.70 -2.21
CA PRO A 62 11.43 -20.31 -0.81
C PRO A 62 12.11 -18.93 -0.64
N PRO A 63 12.09 -18.25 0.53
CA PRO A 63 11.52 -18.69 1.82
C PRO A 63 10.06 -18.28 2.04
N GLY A 64 9.46 -17.44 1.20
CA GLY A 64 8.11 -16.92 1.36
C GLY A 64 7.05 -17.80 0.73
N LYS A 65 5.87 -17.87 1.34
CA LYS A 65 4.74 -18.64 0.80
C LYS A 65 3.41 -17.99 1.16
N ILE A 66 2.52 -17.86 0.17
CA ILE A 66 1.12 -17.51 0.40
C ILE A 66 0.43 -18.79 0.88
N ILE A 67 -0.01 -18.81 2.14
CA ILE A 67 -0.55 -20.02 2.78
C ILE A 67 -2.06 -20.07 2.86
N ASN A 68 -2.73 -18.90 2.77
CA ASN A 68 -4.18 -18.79 2.81
C ASN A 68 -4.66 -17.48 2.18
N GLY A 69 -5.94 -17.42 1.85
CA GLY A 69 -6.63 -16.24 1.40
C GLY A 69 -7.26 -16.39 0.03
N GLU A 70 -7.97 -15.32 -0.37
CA GLU A 70 -8.54 -15.17 -1.70
C GLU A 70 -8.20 -13.78 -2.22
N ILE A 71 -7.84 -13.68 -3.50
CA ILE A 71 -7.56 -12.42 -4.18
C ILE A 71 -8.42 -12.36 -5.44
N TRP A 72 -9.57 -11.72 -5.33
CA TRP A 72 -10.51 -11.56 -6.44
C TRP A 72 -10.22 -10.27 -7.21
N PHE A 73 -9.86 -10.40 -8.47
CA PHE A 73 -9.65 -9.28 -9.38
C PHE A 73 -10.53 -9.43 -10.62
N LYS A 74 -11.39 -8.44 -10.91
CA LYS A 74 -12.37 -8.51 -12.00
C LYS A 74 -13.19 -9.82 -11.97
N GLY A 75 -13.55 -10.30 -10.78
CA GLY A 75 -14.32 -11.54 -10.60
C GLY A 75 -13.54 -12.85 -10.75
N GLY A 76 -12.22 -12.79 -10.97
CA GLY A 76 -11.35 -13.96 -11.02
C GLY A 76 -10.40 -14.04 -9.83
N ASP A 77 -10.28 -15.23 -9.21
CA ASP A 77 -9.33 -15.45 -8.11
C ASP A 77 -7.91 -15.57 -8.65
N LEU A 78 -7.05 -14.60 -8.30
CA LEU A 78 -5.65 -14.55 -8.77
C LEU A 78 -4.84 -15.72 -8.24
N LEU A 79 -5.10 -16.19 -7.01
CA LEU A 79 -4.31 -17.28 -6.41
C LEU A 79 -4.52 -18.64 -7.12
N LYS A 80 -5.62 -18.78 -7.85
CA LYS A 80 -5.92 -19.98 -8.65
C LYS A 80 -5.39 -19.93 -10.09
N LYS A 81 -4.81 -18.79 -10.49
CA LYS A 81 -4.28 -18.62 -11.84
C LYS A 81 -2.92 -19.32 -12.00
N LYS A 82 -2.73 -19.93 -13.17
CA LYS A 82 -1.43 -20.51 -13.57
C LYS A 82 -0.41 -19.41 -13.87
N PRO A 83 0.91 -19.70 -13.80
CA PRO A 83 1.97 -18.71 -14.06
C PRO A 83 1.81 -17.97 -15.41
N GLU A 84 1.40 -18.68 -16.47
CA GLU A 84 1.18 -18.07 -17.79
C GLU A 84 0.00 -17.07 -17.79
N GLN A 85 -1.01 -17.32 -16.98
CA GLN A 85 -2.16 -16.41 -16.82
C GLN A 85 -1.76 -15.17 -16.01
N MET A 86 -0.98 -15.38 -14.95
CA MET A 86 -0.44 -14.26 -14.15
C MET A 86 0.52 -13.38 -14.96
N ARG A 87 1.32 -13.97 -15.88
CA ARG A 87 2.19 -13.18 -16.78
C ARG A 87 1.40 -12.23 -17.67
N LYS A 88 0.19 -12.61 -18.09
CA LYS A 88 -0.68 -11.73 -18.89
C LYS A 88 -1.30 -10.59 -18.07
N ILE A 89 -1.44 -10.77 -16.77
CA ILE A 89 -2.02 -9.77 -15.85
C ILE A 89 -0.97 -8.78 -15.40
N ARG A 90 0.23 -9.29 -15.02
CA ARG A 90 1.34 -8.44 -14.55
C ARG A 90 1.81 -7.51 -15.65
N GLY A 91 1.86 -6.19 -15.35
CA GLY A 91 2.27 -5.15 -16.31
C GLY A 91 1.19 -4.77 -17.33
N ASN A 92 0.09 -5.51 -17.42
CA ASN A 92 -1.04 -5.21 -18.29
C ASN A 92 -2.26 -4.76 -17.49
N ASP A 93 -2.92 -5.68 -16.75
CA ASP A 93 -4.12 -5.36 -15.96
C ASP A 93 -3.77 -4.80 -14.59
N ILE A 94 -2.68 -5.28 -13.99
CA ILE A 94 -2.13 -4.82 -12.71
C ILE A 94 -0.66 -4.50 -12.90
N SER A 95 -0.29 -3.25 -12.65
CA SER A 95 1.09 -2.79 -12.66
C SER A 95 1.56 -2.38 -11.27
N MET A 96 2.88 -2.39 -11.06
CA MET A 96 3.48 -2.02 -9.77
C MET A 96 4.67 -1.09 -9.97
N ILE A 97 4.70 -0.03 -9.15
CA ILE A 97 5.88 0.80 -8.91
C ILE A 97 6.50 0.29 -7.62
N PHE A 98 7.74 -0.20 -7.70
CA PHE A 98 8.49 -0.73 -6.57
C PHE A 98 9.16 0.39 -5.75
N GLN A 99 9.45 0.10 -4.49
CA GLN A 99 9.97 1.05 -3.51
C GLN A 99 11.30 1.70 -3.93
N GLU A 100 12.19 0.99 -4.64
CA GLU A 100 13.52 1.49 -5.01
C GLU A 100 13.67 1.69 -6.53
N PRO A 101 13.68 2.94 -7.03
CA PRO A 101 13.88 3.20 -8.46
C PRO A 101 15.24 2.74 -8.99
N MET A 102 16.24 2.73 -8.11
CA MET A 102 17.63 2.39 -8.49
C MET A 102 17.81 0.90 -8.84
N THR A 103 17.02 0.03 -8.23
CA THR A 103 17.08 -1.43 -8.41
C THR A 103 16.03 -1.95 -9.39
N SER A 104 15.01 -1.13 -9.69
CA SER A 104 13.88 -1.52 -10.54
C SER A 104 14.18 -1.37 -12.04
N LEU A 105 15.04 -0.40 -12.42
CA LEU A 105 15.48 -0.26 -13.80
C LEU A 105 16.79 -1.03 -14.01
N ASN A 106 16.82 -1.86 -15.04
CA ASN A 106 18.02 -2.62 -15.40
C ASN A 106 19.08 -1.67 -16.02
N PRO A 107 20.28 -1.52 -15.39
CA PRO A 107 21.27 -0.55 -15.85
C PRO A 107 21.92 -0.85 -17.20
N VAL A 108 21.80 -2.07 -17.73
CA VAL A 108 22.41 -2.49 -19.00
C VAL A 108 21.48 -2.40 -20.22
N TYR A 109 20.22 -2.00 -20.03
CA TYR A 109 19.27 -1.73 -21.11
C TYR A 109 18.88 -0.25 -21.12
N THR A 110 18.64 0.27 -22.33
CA THR A 110 18.13 1.63 -22.47
C THR A 110 16.72 1.77 -21.91
N ILE A 111 16.31 3.00 -21.61
CA ILE A 111 14.96 3.30 -21.15
C ILE A 111 13.90 2.84 -22.15
N GLY A 112 14.19 3.09 -23.44
CA GLY A 112 13.32 2.69 -24.53
C GLY A 112 13.10 1.19 -24.62
N GLU A 113 14.17 0.40 -24.48
CA GLU A 113 14.08 -1.05 -24.51
C GLU A 113 13.21 -1.58 -23.38
N GLN A 114 13.38 -1.05 -22.14
CA GLN A 114 12.66 -1.53 -20.97
C GLN A 114 11.16 -1.20 -21.03
N ILE A 115 10.77 -0.01 -21.48
CA ILE A 115 9.35 0.35 -21.62
C ILE A 115 8.73 -0.38 -22.81
N SER A 116 9.44 -0.43 -23.95
CA SER A 116 8.96 -1.10 -25.18
C SER A 116 8.74 -2.60 -24.98
N GLU A 117 9.50 -3.27 -24.12
CA GLU A 117 9.34 -4.69 -23.83
C GLU A 117 7.91 -5.00 -23.34
N ALA A 118 7.40 -4.23 -22.38
CA ALA A 118 6.04 -4.39 -21.86
C ALA A 118 4.99 -4.15 -22.96
N ILE A 119 5.18 -3.13 -23.80
CA ILE A 119 4.29 -2.78 -24.89
C ILE A 119 4.25 -3.91 -25.94
N ILE A 120 5.42 -4.41 -26.36
CA ILE A 120 5.53 -5.51 -27.33
C ILE A 120 4.85 -6.77 -26.79
N LEU A 121 5.14 -7.12 -25.53
CA LEU A 121 4.61 -8.32 -24.88
C LEU A 121 3.08 -8.32 -24.80
N HIS A 122 2.50 -7.21 -24.35
CA HIS A 122 1.08 -7.14 -24.01
C HIS A 122 0.21 -6.61 -25.14
N GLN A 123 0.70 -5.64 -25.92
CA GLN A 123 -0.07 -5.02 -27.01
C GLN A 123 0.26 -5.61 -28.38
N LYS A 124 1.26 -6.51 -28.44
CA LYS A 124 1.70 -7.19 -29.68
C LYS A 124 2.09 -6.23 -30.80
N LEU A 125 2.59 -5.05 -30.47
CA LEU A 125 3.11 -4.08 -31.42
C LEU A 125 4.49 -4.54 -31.93
N ASN A 126 4.84 -4.12 -33.14
CA ASN A 126 6.20 -4.27 -33.64
C ASN A 126 7.14 -3.31 -32.90
N LYS A 127 8.46 -3.47 -33.04
CA LYS A 127 9.47 -2.69 -32.33
C LYS A 127 9.37 -1.18 -32.60
N GLU A 128 9.09 -0.80 -33.85
CA GLU A 128 9.00 0.60 -34.28
C GLU A 128 7.81 1.30 -33.60
N ASN A 129 6.60 0.76 -33.73
CA ASN A 129 5.40 1.30 -33.09
C ASN A 129 5.48 1.27 -31.54
N ALA A 130 6.16 0.25 -30.96
CA ALA A 130 6.39 0.19 -29.53
C ALA A 130 7.34 1.30 -29.06
N LEU A 131 8.36 1.64 -29.85
CA LEU A 131 9.27 2.74 -29.56
C LEU A 131 8.56 4.09 -29.65
N GLU A 132 7.75 4.31 -30.69
CA GLU A 132 6.92 5.53 -30.82
C GLU A 132 6.01 5.71 -29.59
N LYS A 133 5.31 4.64 -29.19
CA LYS A 133 4.46 4.66 -28.01
C LYS A 133 5.26 4.90 -26.72
N THR A 134 6.47 4.37 -26.64
CA THR A 134 7.38 4.65 -25.51
C THR A 134 7.73 6.15 -25.43
N VAL A 135 8.00 6.80 -26.55
CA VAL A 135 8.24 8.23 -26.62
C VAL A 135 7.01 9.02 -26.14
N GLU A 136 5.80 8.60 -26.55
CA GLU A 136 4.54 9.18 -26.06
C GLU A 136 4.40 9.04 -24.54
N MET A 137 4.69 7.87 -23.99
CA MET A 137 4.66 7.64 -22.54
C MET A 137 5.67 8.51 -21.79
N LEU A 138 6.89 8.67 -22.33
CA LEU A 138 7.89 9.57 -21.74
C LEU A 138 7.45 11.04 -21.78
N LYS A 139 6.76 11.49 -22.84
CA LYS A 139 6.13 12.81 -22.91
C LYS A 139 5.06 12.97 -21.83
N LEU A 140 4.20 11.98 -21.69
CA LEU A 140 3.08 11.97 -20.74
C LEU A 140 3.55 12.14 -19.29
N VAL A 141 4.67 11.51 -18.92
CA VAL A 141 5.27 11.65 -17.59
C VAL A 141 6.18 12.87 -17.45
N GLY A 142 6.30 13.69 -18.50
CA GLY A 142 7.06 14.95 -18.47
C GLY A 142 8.57 14.77 -18.51
N ILE A 143 9.08 13.78 -19.22
CA ILE A 143 10.52 13.66 -19.53
C ILE A 143 10.88 14.64 -20.67
N PRO A 144 11.84 15.56 -20.47
CA PRO A 144 12.25 16.49 -21.52
C PRO A 144 13.02 15.76 -22.63
N ASN A 145 12.81 16.17 -23.89
CA ASN A 145 13.45 15.59 -25.08
C ASN A 145 13.35 14.06 -25.16
N PRO A 146 12.13 13.48 -25.08
CA PRO A 146 11.91 12.05 -24.94
C PRO A 146 12.43 11.24 -26.13
N GLU A 147 12.47 11.82 -27.35
CA GLU A 147 13.01 11.21 -28.56
C GLU A 147 14.53 10.91 -28.45
N ARG A 148 15.25 11.71 -27.68
CA ARG A 148 16.66 11.47 -27.34
C ARG A 148 16.77 10.56 -26.13
N ARG A 149 16.01 10.86 -25.05
CA ARG A 149 16.08 10.15 -23.76
C ARG A 149 15.75 8.67 -23.85
N VAL A 150 14.92 8.28 -24.80
CA VAL A 150 14.55 6.87 -25.04
C VAL A 150 15.77 5.98 -25.30
N HIS A 151 16.88 6.53 -25.80
CA HIS A 151 18.13 5.82 -26.11
C HIS A 151 19.15 5.88 -24.95
N GLU A 152 18.87 6.60 -23.90
CA GLU A 152 19.76 6.73 -22.74
C GLU A 152 19.56 5.59 -21.74
N TYR A 153 20.56 5.37 -20.90
CA TYR A 153 20.56 4.38 -19.86
C TYR A 153 20.07 4.99 -18.52
N PRO A 154 19.57 4.17 -17.56
CA PRO A 154 19.08 4.67 -16.28
C PRO A 154 20.08 5.54 -15.50
N HIS A 155 21.38 5.23 -15.58
CA HIS A 155 22.42 5.98 -14.86
C HIS A 155 22.66 7.39 -15.42
N GLU A 156 22.21 7.71 -16.64
CA GLU A 156 22.31 9.04 -17.25
C GLU A 156 21.17 9.98 -16.81
N LEU A 157 20.18 9.47 -16.02
CA LEU A 157 19.03 10.21 -15.54
C LEU A 157 19.16 10.61 -14.06
N SER A 158 18.54 11.74 -13.69
CA SER A 158 18.35 12.10 -12.29
C SER A 158 17.39 11.16 -11.58
N GLY A 159 17.38 11.13 -10.22
CA GLY A 159 16.47 10.31 -9.44
C GLY A 159 14.99 10.53 -9.78
N GLY A 160 14.55 11.78 -9.87
CA GLY A 160 13.19 12.14 -10.27
C GLY A 160 12.84 11.73 -11.71
N GLN A 161 13.82 11.80 -12.64
CA GLN A 161 13.62 11.31 -14.01
C GLN A 161 13.49 9.80 -14.05
N ARG A 162 14.31 9.05 -13.31
CA ARG A 162 14.18 7.59 -13.18
C ARG A 162 12.81 7.20 -12.63
N GLN A 163 12.31 7.92 -11.62
CA GLN A 163 10.97 7.69 -11.07
C GLN A 163 9.89 7.91 -12.13
N ARG A 164 9.97 8.98 -12.94
CA ARG A 164 9.05 9.24 -14.05
C ARG A 164 9.10 8.14 -15.11
N VAL A 165 10.28 7.63 -15.41
CA VAL A 165 10.46 6.48 -16.33
C VAL A 165 9.79 5.22 -15.78
N MET A 166 9.93 4.92 -14.49
CA MET A 166 9.24 3.80 -13.87
C MET A 166 7.72 3.94 -13.92
N ILE A 167 7.20 5.15 -13.71
CA ILE A 167 5.77 5.44 -13.88
C ILE A 167 5.36 5.23 -15.33
N ALA A 168 6.13 5.72 -16.31
CA ALA A 168 5.87 5.48 -17.73
C ALA A 168 5.83 3.98 -18.06
N MET A 169 6.77 3.21 -17.54
CA MET A 169 6.82 1.75 -17.72
C MET A 169 5.59 1.08 -17.08
N ALA A 170 5.25 1.44 -15.84
CA ALA A 170 4.09 0.87 -15.15
C ALA A 170 2.77 1.18 -15.86
N LEU A 171 2.63 2.34 -16.48
CA LEU A 171 1.41 2.79 -17.14
C LEU A 171 1.36 2.50 -18.65
N SER A 172 2.43 1.94 -19.23
CA SER A 172 2.57 1.73 -20.68
C SER A 172 1.47 0.88 -21.32
N CYS A 173 0.82 0.03 -20.54
CA CYS A 173 -0.28 -0.84 -20.95
C CYS A 173 -1.67 -0.40 -20.45
N ASN A 174 -1.81 0.80 -19.86
CA ASN A 174 -3.05 1.34 -19.28
C ASN A 174 -3.69 0.36 -18.29
N PRO A 175 -3.05 0.06 -17.16
CA PRO A 175 -3.54 -0.91 -16.20
C PRO A 175 -4.85 -0.46 -15.55
N ASP A 176 -5.69 -1.43 -15.13
CA ASP A 176 -6.88 -1.14 -14.32
C ASP A 176 -6.53 -0.86 -12.85
N LEU A 177 -5.40 -1.43 -12.38
CA LEU A 177 -4.89 -1.21 -11.02
C LEU A 177 -3.40 -0.91 -11.05
N LEU A 178 -3.02 0.23 -10.46
CA LEU A 178 -1.64 0.57 -10.15
C LEU A 178 -1.37 0.32 -8.66
N ILE A 179 -0.38 -0.50 -8.34
CA ILE A 179 0.18 -0.64 -7.00
C ILE A 179 1.40 0.26 -6.91
N ALA A 180 1.35 1.29 -6.07
CA ALA A 180 2.44 2.23 -5.85
C ALA A 180 3.03 2.02 -4.44
N ASP A 181 4.13 1.25 -4.37
CA ASP A 181 4.79 0.92 -3.10
C ASP A 181 5.88 1.95 -2.82
N GLU A 182 5.58 2.88 -1.93
CA GLU A 182 6.42 4.01 -1.54
C GLU A 182 7.01 4.78 -2.74
N PRO A 183 6.19 5.24 -3.69
CA PRO A 183 6.63 5.73 -5.00
C PRO A 183 7.46 7.03 -4.94
N THR A 184 7.57 7.64 -3.77
CA THR A 184 8.28 8.92 -3.57
C THR A 184 9.41 8.84 -2.55
N THR A 185 9.76 7.64 -2.08
CA THR A 185 10.87 7.44 -1.14
C THR A 185 12.18 7.89 -1.77
N ALA A 186 13.03 8.55 -0.99
CA ALA A 186 14.32 9.11 -1.38
C ALA A 186 14.25 10.27 -2.42
N LEU A 187 13.10 10.89 -2.61
CA LEU A 187 12.93 12.11 -3.41
C LEU A 187 12.80 13.34 -2.49
N ASP A 188 13.22 14.50 -2.99
CA ASP A 188 12.94 15.76 -2.30
C ASP A 188 11.44 16.10 -2.33
N VAL A 189 11.00 16.95 -1.39
CA VAL A 189 9.57 17.28 -1.19
C VAL A 189 8.91 17.84 -2.45
N THR A 190 9.64 18.62 -3.23
CA THR A 190 9.10 19.24 -4.47
C THR A 190 8.87 18.18 -5.54
N ILE A 191 9.83 17.29 -5.76
CA ILE A 191 9.70 16.19 -6.72
C ILE A 191 8.63 15.19 -6.24
N GLN A 192 8.56 14.91 -4.92
CA GLN A 192 7.50 14.08 -4.35
C GLN A 192 6.10 14.62 -4.70
N ALA A 193 5.83 15.91 -4.47
CA ALA A 193 4.55 16.53 -4.80
C ALA A 193 4.23 16.40 -6.31
N GLN A 194 5.22 16.66 -7.18
CA GLN A 194 5.04 16.52 -8.64
C GLN A 194 4.73 15.07 -9.07
N ILE A 195 5.33 14.08 -8.44
CA ILE A 195 5.07 12.66 -8.74
C ILE A 195 3.67 12.26 -8.29
N LEU A 196 3.22 12.70 -7.11
CA LEU A 196 1.87 12.40 -6.61
C LEU A 196 0.80 13.06 -7.49
N GLU A 197 0.99 14.31 -7.87
CA GLU A 197 0.10 15.02 -8.81
C GLU A 197 0.05 14.33 -10.17
N LEU A 198 1.20 13.87 -10.69
CA LEU A 198 1.28 13.10 -11.92
C LEU A 198 0.48 11.81 -11.83
N ILE A 199 0.65 11.00 -10.76
CA ILE A 199 -0.10 9.75 -10.57
C ILE A 199 -1.60 10.04 -10.49
N LYS A 200 -2.02 11.08 -9.76
CA LYS A 200 -3.41 11.48 -9.64
C LYS A 200 -4.01 11.88 -11.00
N LYS A 201 -3.32 12.73 -11.75
CA LYS A 201 -3.73 13.13 -13.10
C LYS A 201 -3.90 11.92 -14.02
N LEU A 202 -2.91 11.02 -14.06
CA LEU A 202 -2.93 9.84 -14.91
C LEU A 202 -4.00 8.82 -14.47
N LYS A 203 -4.25 8.68 -13.15
CA LYS A 203 -5.37 7.90 -12.62
C LYS A 203 -6.70 8.37 -13.22
N ASP A 204 -6.94 9.68 -13.20
CA ASP A 204 -8.20 10.26 -13.69
C ASP A 204 -8.33 10.15 -15.22
N GLU A 205 -7.23 10.36 -15.97
CA GLU A 205 -7.21 10.25 -17.44
C GLU A 205 -7.40 8.80 -17.93
N ILE A 206 -6.82 7.82 -17.26
CA ILE A 206 -6.89 6.39 -17.64
C ILE A 206 -8.13 5.72 -17.02
N GLY A 207 -8.65 6.25 -15.91
CA GLY A 207 -9.74 5.64 -15.14
C GLY A 207 -9.29 4.45 -14.30
N MET A 208 -7.99 4.35 -13.96
CA MET A 208 -7.43 3.26 -13.16
C MET A 208 -7.69 3.44 -11.67
N ALA A 209 -7.68 2.33 -10.92
CA ALA A 209 -7.61 2.34 -9.47
C ALA A 209 -6.14 2.38 -9.00
N VAL A 210 -5.90 2.86 -7.77
CA VAL A 210 -4.55 2.94 -7.18
C VAL A 210 -4.54 2.32 -5.79
N LEU A 211 -3.60 1.41 -5.53
CA LEU A 211 -3.21 1.01 -4.18
C LEU A 211 -1.94 1.80 -3.82
N MET A 212 -2.10 2.84 -3.00
CA MET A 212 -1.01 3.70 -2.55
C MET A 212 -0.47 3.20 -1.22
N ILE A 213 0.74 2.69 -1.20
CA ILE A 213 1.43 2.22 0.00
C ILE A 213 2.47 3.26 0.41
N THR A 214 2.37 3.77 1.63
CA THR A 214 3.36 4.68 2.19
C THR A 214 3.28 4.70 3.72
N HIS A 215 4.36 5.13 4.36
CA HIS A 215 4.38 5.44 5.79
C HIS A 215 4.04 6.93 6.05
N ASN A 216 3.94 7.75 5.00
CA ASN A 216 3.60 9.17 5.11
C ASN A 216 2.08 9.37 5.08
N LEU A 217 1.50 9.61 6.25
CA LEU A 217 0.07 9.85 6.39
C LEU A 217 -0.41 11.14 5.70
N GLY A 218 0.46 12.15 5.57
CA GLY A 218 0.13 13.38 4.83
C GLY A 218 -0.14 13.09 3.36
N VAL A 219 0.67 12.25 2.72
CA VAL A 219 0.44 11.78 1.34
C VAL A 219 -0.90 11.07 1.23
N ILE A 220 -1.20 10.16 2.17
CA ILE A 220 -2.47 9.41 2.17
C ILE A 220 -3.68 10.34 2.31
N ALA A 221 -3.58 11.35 3.18
CA ALA A 221 -4.65 12.34 3.36
C ALA A 221 -4.99 13.12 2.06
N GLU A 222 -3.98 13.32 1.20
CA GLU A 222 -4.11 14.09 -0.04
C GLU A 222 -4.64 13.26 -1.21
N VAL A 223 -4.20 11.99 -1.32
CA VAL A 223 -4.43 11.22 -2.55
C VAL A 223 -5.46 10.09 -2.42
N SER A 224 -5.87 9.71 -1.20
CA SER A 224 -6.69 8.51 -0.99
C SER A 224 -8.16 8.81 -0.78
N ASP A 225 -9.02 7.93 -1.29
CA ASP A 225 -10.46 7.92 -1.04
C ASP A 225 -10.78 7.14 0.26
N HIS A 226 -10.18 5.95 0.40
CA HIS A 226 -10.25 5.11 1.60
C HIS A 226 -8.85 4.76 2.10
N VAL A 227 -8.77 4.37 3.36
CA VAL A 227 -7.50 4.00 4.01
C VAL A 227 -7.65 2.69 4.76
N VAL A 228 -6.69 1.79 4.59
CA VAL A 228 -6.48 0.62 5.43
C VAL A 228 -5.24 0.82 6.29
N VAL A 229 -5.40 0.74 7.60
CA VAL A 229 -4.31 0.82 8.57
C VAL A 229 -3.85 -0.61 8.88
N VAL A 230 -2.57 -0.88 8.66
CA VAL A 230 -1.96 -2.21 8.84
C VAL A 230 -1.01 -2.20 10.03
N TYR A 231 -1.13 -3.21 10.89
CA TYR A 231 -0.25 -3.43 12.03
C TYR A 231 0.07 -4.91 12.20
N ALA A 232 1.36 -5.27 12.23
CA ALA A 232 1.84 -6.64 12.44
C ALA A 232 1.11 -7.68 11.55
N GLY A 233 1.03 -7.41 10.25
CA GLY A 233 0.45 -8.30 9.25
C GLY A 233 -1.08 -8.31 9.18
N LYS A 234 -1.78 -7.39 9.87
CA LYS A 234 -3.24 -7.34 9.91
C LYS A 234 -3.80 -5.97 9.60
N ALA A 235 -4.95 -5.93 8.91
CA ALA A 235 -5.77 -4.74 8.84
C ALA A 235 -6.41 -4.49 10.22
N VAL A 236 -6.12 -3.35 10.83
CA VAL A 236 -6.64 -2.98 12.15
C VAL A 236 -7.77 -1.96 12.05
N GLU A 237 -7.79 -1.15 11.02
CA GLU A 237 -8.86 -0.20 10.72
C GLU A 237 -8.98 0.03 9.22
N TYR A 238 -10.21 0.17 8.71
CA TYR A 238 -10.53 0.54 7.33
C TYR A 238 -11.69 1.53 7.33
N ALA A 239 -11.51 2.69 6.70
CA ALA A 239 -12.58 3.67 6.52
C ALA A 239 -12.25 4.63 5.38
N ASP A 240 -13.19 5.56 5.07
CA ASP A 240 -12.88 6.72 4.25
C ASP A 240 -11.78 7.58 4.88
N VAL A 241 -11.04 8.30 4.06
CA VAL A 241 -9.89 9.10 4.49
C VAL A 241 -10.26 10.10 5.60
N THR A 242 -11.42 10.77 5.47
CA THR A 242 -11.88 11.76 6.44
C THR A 242 -12.12 11.12 7.82
N SER A 243 -12.73 9.94 7.86
CA SER A 243 -12.98 9.19 9.09
C SER A 243 -11.69 8.76 9.77
N ILE A 244 -10.70 8.26 9.02
CA ILE A 244 -9.39 7.89 9.57
C ILE A 244 -8.68 9.09 10.19
N PHE A 245 -8.71 10.26 9.53
CA PHE A 245 -7.98 11.44 10.01
C PHE A 245 -8.73 12.26 11.06
N LYS A 246 -10.07 12.30 11.05
CA LYS A 246 -10.83 13.07 12.04
C LYS A 246 -11.30 12.23 13.22
N HIS A 247 -11.60 10.96 12.99
CA HIS A 247 -12.25 10.09 13.99
C HIS A 247 -11.68 8.67 13.98
N PRO A 248 -10.34 8.48 14.08
CA PRO A 248 -9.74 7.15 14.15
C PRO A 248 -10.33 6.36 15.31
N LYS A 249 -10.49 5.07 15.17
CA LYS A 249 -11.12 4.19 16.15
C LYS A 249 -10.12 3.23 16.80
N HIS A 250 -9.21 2.67 16.00
CA HIS A 250 -8.20 1.79 16.56
C HIS A 250 -7.14 2.60 17.31
N PRO A 251 -6.73 2.22 18.55
CA PRO A 251 -5.72 2.94 19.30
C PRO A 251 -4.39 3.16 18.58
N TYR A 252 -4.02 2.24 17.68
CA TYR A 252 -2.84 2.41 16.82
C TYR A 252 -3.05 3.53 15.78
N ALA A 253 -4.21 3.60 15.12
CA ALA A 253 -4.51 4.68 14.17
C ALA A 253 -4.56 6.05 14.87
N MET A 254 -5.13 6.10 16.09
CA MET A 254 -5.10 7.31 16.93
C MET A 254 -3.66 7.75 17.24
N ALA A 255 -2.78 6.81 17.58
CA ALA A 255 -1.39 7.08 17.89
C ALA A 255 -0.59 7.51 16.64
N LEU A 256 -0.82 6.86 15.49
CA LEU A 256 -0.23 7.27 14.21
C LEU A 256 -0.63 8.70 13.83
N GLN A 257 -1.89 9.07 13.98
CA GLN A 257 -2.36 10.42 13.67
C GLN A 257 -1.66 11.47 14.54
N LYS A 258 -1.50 11.20 15.84
CA LYS A 258 -0.85 12.11 16.79
C LYS A 258 0.66 12.25 16.58
N SER A 259 1.28 11.33 15.85
CA SER A 259 2.70 11.41 15.49
C SER A 259 2.97 12.30 14.26
N ILE A 260 1.92 12.82 13.59
CA ILE A 260 2.05 13.73 12.46
C ILE A 260 2.22 15.17 12.96
N PRO A 261 3.23 15.92 12.52
CA PRO A 261 3.34 17.35 12.79
C PRO A 261 2.13 18.11 12.23
N GLN A 262 1.49 18.92 13.05
CA GLN A 262 0.42 19.81 12.62
C GLN A 262 0.99 21.18 12.25
N LEU A 263 0.47 21.82 11.18
CA LEU A 263 0.88 23.19 10.82
C LEU A 263 0.64 24.21 11.93
N THR A 264 -0.29 23.90 12.84
CA THR A 264 -0.64 24.72 14.02
C THR A 264 0.25 24.46 15.23
N ASP A 265 1.14 23.45 15.18
CA ASP A 265 2.01 23.12 16.30
C ASP A 265 3.03 24.24 16.52
N LYS A 266 3.18 24.66 17.79
CA LYS A 266 4.19 25.64 18.15
C LYS A 266 5.59 25.04 17.98
N PRO A 267 6.59 25.81 17.53
CA PRO A 267 7.96 25.35 17.49
C PRO A 267 8.43 24.79 18.84
N GLY A 268 8.98 23.57 18.85
CA GLY A 268 9.47 22.90 20.06
C GLY A 268 8.46 22.00 20.79
N VAL A 269 7.21 21.85 20.31
CA VAL A 269 6.29 20.84 20.83
C VAL A 269 6.82 19.45 20.44
N LYS A 270 7.01 18.59 21.46
CA LYS A 270 7.34 17.17 21.21
C LYS A 270 6.14 16.45 20.61
N LEU A 271 6.33 15.85 19.45
CA LEU A 271 5.34 14.96 18.85
C LEU A 271 5.10 13.74 19.76
N GLU A 272 3.85 13.28 19.84
CA GLU A 272 3.56 12.02 20.53
C GLU A 272 4.19 10.86 19.74
N VAL A 273 5.07 10.12 20.39
CA VAL A 273 5.68 8.92 19.85
C VAL A 273 4.87 7.70 20.28
N ILE A 274 4.67 6.75 19.41
CA ILE A 274 4.05 5.46 19.77
C ILE A 274 5.05 4.71 20.67
N GLU A 275 4.75 4.67 21.98
CA GLU A 275 5.62 4.04 22.98
C GLU A 275 5.82 2.54 22.71
N GLY A 276 6.98 2.02 23.06
CA GLY A 276 7.36 0.61 22.89
C GLY A 276 7.83 0.27 21.48
N ASN A 277 8.30 -0.96 21.31
CA ASN A 277 8.84 -1.46 20.08
C ASN A 277 7.77 -2.15 19.22
N ILE A 278 7.96 -2.14 17.90
CA ILE A 278 7.20 -2.99 16.98
C ILE A 278 7.43 -4.45 17.41
N PRO A 279 6.38 -5.28 17.46
CA PRO A 279 6.55 -6.68 17.80
C PRO A 279 7.52 -7.41 16.87
N ASP A 280 8.35 -8.26 17.44
CA ASP A 280 9.18 -9.16 16.67
C ASP A 280 8.28 -10.08 15.81
N PRO A 281 8.44 -10.09 14.48
CA PRO A 281 7.63 -10.93 13.60
C PRO A 281 7.84 -12.44 13.82
N LEU A 282 8.93 -12.84 14.47
CA LEU A 282 9.16 -14.23 14.91
C LEU A 282 8.42 -14.57 16.22
N ALA A 283 8.12 -13.56 17.05
CA ALA A 283 7.50 -13.70 18.37
C ALA A 283 6.33 -12.76 18.57
N LEU A 284 5.34 -12.83 17.67
CA LEU A 284 4.15 -11.97 17.75
C LEU A 284 3.37 -12.17 19.05
N PRO A 285 2.88 -11.10 19.70
CA PRO A 285 2.06 -11.19 20.90
C PRO A 285 0.81 -12.03 20.69
N THR A 286 0.40 -12.79 21.70
CA THR A 286 -0.92 -13.45 21.72
C THR A 286 -2.04 -12.42 21.77
N GLY A 287 -3.24 -12.76 21.31
CA GLY A 287 -4.36 -11.84 21.26
C GLY A 287 -4.15 -10.66 20.31
N CYS A 288 -4.64 -9.48 20.68
CA CYS A 288 -4.46 -8.26 19.90
C CYS A 288 -2.97 -7.93 19.75
N LYS A 289 -2.45 -7.84 18.54
CA LYS A 289 -1.01 -7.62 18.29
C LYS A 289 -0.51 -6.26 18.81
N PHE A 290 -1.40 -5.29 18.92
CA PHE A 290 -1.08 -3.95 19.45
C PHE A 290 -1.15 -3.85 20.98
N HIS A 291 -1.68 -4.88 21.70
CA HIS A 291 -1.92 -4.76 23.15
C HIS A 291 -0.69 -4.36 23.98
N PRO A 292 0.57 -4.72 23.66
CA PRO A 292 1.72 -4.32 24.46
C PRO A 292 2.01 -2.80 24.42
N ARG A 293 1.56 -2.13 23.35
CA ARG A 293 1.74 -0.68 23.12
C ARG A 293 0.46 0.10 23.35
N CYS A 294 -0.66 -0.58 23.61
CA CYS A 294 -1.98 0.03 23.70
C CYS A 294 -2.24 0.58 25.10
N LYS A 295 -2.44 1.89 25.22
CA LYS A 295 -2.80 2.57 26.50
C LYS A 295 -4.18 2.13 27.02
N PHE A 296 -5.02 1.52 26.17
CA PHE A 296 -6.37 1.04 26.49
C PHE A 296 -6.46 -0.48 26.62
N ALA A 297 -5.32 -1.17 26.72
CA ALA A 297 -5.30 -2.63 26.73
C ALA A 297 -5.96 -3.19 28.00
N ILE A 298 -6.85 -4.16 27.82
CA ILE A 298 -7.54 -4.90 28.86
C ILE A 298 -7.22 -6.39 28.79
N ASN A 299 -7.61 -7.18 29.80
CA ASN A 299 -7.22 -8.58 29.90
C ASN A 299 -7.59 -9.43 28.69
N ILE A 300 -8.71 -9.16 28.01
CA ILE A 300 -9.10 -9.91 26.82
C ILE A 300 -8.16 -9.63 25.64
N CYS A 301 -7.60 -8.42 25.52
CA CYS A 301 -6.65 -8.05 24.47
C CYS A 301 -5.38 -8.91 24.51
N LYS A 302 -4.99 -9.39 25.71
CA LYS A 302 -3.83 -10.27 25.90
C LYS A 302 -4.10 -11.73 25.50
N LYS A 303 -5.37 -12.16 25.53
CA LYS A 303 -5.76 -13.56 25.42
C LYS A 303 -6.36 -13.92 24.07
N LYS A 304 -7.18 -13.03 23.49
CA LYS A 304 -7.93 -13.29 22.26
C LYS A 304 -7.77 -12.13 21.29
N GLU A 305 -7.56 -12.46 20.02
CA GLU A 305 -7.53 -11.48 18.94
C GLU A 305 -8.95 -10.97 18.65
N PRO A 306 -9.14 -9.63 18.49
CA PRO A 306 -10.43 -9.10 18.06
C PRO A 306 -10.68 -9.40 16.57
N GLU A 307 -11.93 -9.61 16.23
CA GLU A 307 -12.38 -9.72 14.84
C GLU A 307 -12.58 -8.32 14.22
N LEU A 308 -12.68 -8.25 12.89
CA LEU A 308 -13.06 -7.02 12.20
C LEU A 308 -14.55 -6.76 12.41
N GLU A 309 -14.87 -5.63 13.03
CA GLU A 309 -16.24 -5.21 13.35
C GLU A 309 -16.65 -4.02 12.50
N LYS A 310 -17.80 -4.08 11.86
CA LYS A 310 -18.39 -2.94 11.16
C LYS A 310 -19.08 -2.04 12.19
N ILE A 311 -18.57 -0.81 12.34
CA ILE A 311 -19.06 0.18 13.32
C ILE A 311 -19.80 1.36 12.69
N GLY A 312 -19.80 1.46 11.37
CA GLY A 312 -20.49 2.47 10.56
C GLY A 312 -20.66 1.95 9.14
N ASP A 313 -21.21 2.78 8.24
CA ASP A 313 -21.49 2.32 6.87
C ASP A 313 -20.23 1.88 6.14
N ASN A 314 -19.14 2.65 6.26
CA ASN A 314 -17.85 2.34 5.64
C ASN A 314 -16.70 2.32 6.64
N HIS A 315 -16.97 2.06 7.93
CA HIS A 315 -15.95 2.06 8.97
C HIS A 315 -15.88 0.69 9.64
N ILE A 316 -14.74 0.03 9.52
CA ILE A 316 -14.47 -1.31 10.03
C ILE A 316 -13.24 -1.23 10.94
N VAL A 317 -13.28 -1.87 12.12
CA VAL A 317 -12.19 -1.81 13.11
C VAL A 317 -11.96 -3.16 13.77
N ARG A 318 -10.70 -3.50 14.02
CA ARG A 318 -10.28 -4.73 14.72
C ARG A 318 -9.89 -4.38 16.17
N CYS A 319 -10.90 -4.10 17.01
CA CYS A 319 -10.67 -3.70 18.40
C CYS A 319 -11.80 -4.15 19.33
N TRP A 320 -11.44 -4.72 20.49
CA TRP A 320 -12.40 -5.16 21.51
C TRP A 320 -13.28 -4.04 22.05
N MET A 321 -12.87 -2.79 21.95
CA MET A 321 -13.66 -1.63 22.39
C MET A 321 -14.98 -1.46 21.62
N TYR A 322 -15.07 -2.04 20.42
CA TYR A 322 -16.24 -1.93 19.55
C TYR A 322 -17.00 -3.26 19.38
N ASN A 323 -16.57 -4.31 20.09
CA ASN A 323 -17.25 -5.61 20.02
C ASN A 323 -18.62 -5.56 20.71
N LYS A 324 -19.69 -5.74 19.96
CA LYS A 324 -21.09 -5.60 20.42
C LYS A 324 -21.50 -6.61 21.49
N GLU A 325 -20.94 -7.82 21.47
CA GLU A 325 -21.27 -8.88 22.42
C GLU A 325 -20.59 -8.68 23.79
N LYS A 326 -19.52 -7.91 23.82
CA LYS A 326 -18.70 -7.66 25.02
C LYS A 326 -18.54 -6.18 25.28
N ALA A 327 -19.62 -5.39 25.05
CA ALA A 327 -19.64 -3.94 25.19
C ALA A 327 -18.93 -3.49 26.48
N ILE A 328 -17.63 -3.30 26.38
CA ILE A 328 -16.80 -2.70 27.42
C ILE A 328 -17.09 -1.22 27.35
N ASN A 329 -17.66 -0.69 28.42
CA ASN A 329 -18.11 0.69 28.45
C ASN A 329 -16.92 1.63 28.24
N PHE A 330 -16.76 2.15 27.02
CA PHE A 330 -15.64 3.03 26.61
C PHE A 330 -15.51 4.26 27.52
N LYS A 331 -16.64 4.79 28.05
CA LYS A 331 -16.63 5.89 29.03
C LYS A 331 -15.84 5.53 30.29
N THR A 332 -16.00 4.31 30.79
CA THR A 332 -15.31 3.87 32.02
C THR A 332 -13.80 3.76 31.80
N ILE A 333 -13.34 3.41 30.57
CA ILE A 333 -11.91 3.31 30.24
C ILE A 333 -11.30 4.72 30.08
N GLN A 334 -12.00 5.65 29.44
CA GLN A 334 -11.54 7.05 29.31
C GLN A 334 -11.41 7.72 30.66
N GLU A 335 -12.36 7.52 31.58
CA GLU A 335 -12.33 8.03 32.94
C GLU A 335 -11.19 7.41 33.76
N THR A 336 -10.88 6.13 33.55
CA THR A 336 -9.80 5.43 34.29
C THR A 336 -8.40 5.82 33.79
N VAL A 337 -8.25 6.22 32.49
CA VAL A 337 -6.96 6.55 31.86
C VAL A 337 -6.70 8.06 31.83
N GLY A 338 -7.65 8.90 32.28
CA GLY A 338 -7.47 10.36 32.41
C GLY A 338 -7.37 11.12 31.09
N VAL A 339 -7.94 10.59 30.01
CA VAL A 339 -8.01 11.31 28.72
C VAL A 339 -9.19 12.26 28.74
N ALA A 340 -8.92 13.53 29.03
CA ALA A 340 -9.91 14.59 28.94
C ALA A 340 -10.47 14.70 27.50
N GLN A 341 -11.78 14.83 27.40
CA GLN A 341 -12.44 15.25 26.16
C GLN A 341 -12.04 16.71 25.87
N ASN A 342 -11.33 16.94 24.79
CA ASN A 342 -11.27 18.24 24.12
C ASN A 342 -11.78 18.06 22.69
#